data_3488a34f7ce89764838ed3842599165d
#
_entry.id   3488a34f7ce89764838ed3842599165d
#
_cell.length_a   1.000
_cell.length_b   1.000
_cell.length_c   1.000
_cell.angle_alpha   90.00
_cell.angle_beta   90.00
_cell.angle_gamma   90.00
#
_symmetry.space_group_name_H-M   'P 1'
#
loop_
_entity.id
_entity.type
_entity.pdbx_description
1 polymer ?
#
loop_
_entity_poly.entity_id
_entity_poly.type
_entity_poly.pdbx_seq_one_letter_code
_entity_poly.pdbx_strand_id
1 'polypeptide(L)'
;MSETFEKKLSANPKTIAGYFHKLMQDWDEREVVELRFLGETRKPKNYRFETSQILKATNCVVEMNNRGLNAYAVVHPVLRQTPVSAKDADIKRAFFAYVDADEKGAADRVRESKLFIPEMEVITGTKPFLRNHIYFRFDEPMNDMLRWSGLQKCLIKKFGTDAAIHNPSRLMRIAGSVAYPSASKLKRHYRAEVTKLLIGGNYVE
;
A
#
# COMPACT_ATOMS: atom_id res chain seq x y z
N MET A 1 -18.38 7.34 36.94
CA MET A 1 -18.05 7.71 35.56
C MET A 1 -16.84 6.84 35.16
N SER A 2 -17.03 5.81 34.34
CA SER A 2 -15.93 4.95 33.86
C SER A 2 -15.27 5.67 32.70
N GLU A 3 -14.05 6.16 32.93
CA GLU A 3 -13.18 6.58 31.82
C GLU A 3 -12.88 5.34 30.97
N THR A 4 -13.54 5.24 29.84
CA THR A 4 -13.15 4.30 28.78
C THR A 4 -11.83 4.78 28.23
N PHE A 5 -10.73 4.16 28.66
CA PHE A 5 -9.41 4.33 28.03
C PHE A 5 -9.54 3.92 26.56
N GLU A 6 -9.70 4.88 25.65
CA GLU A 6 -9.58 4.61 24.22
C GLU A 6 -8.17 4.05 23.98
N LYS A 7 -8.09 2.77 23.62
CA LYS A 7 -6.82 2.11 23.29
C LYS A 7 -6.15 2.87 22.16
N LYS A 8 -5.05 3.54 22.48
CA LYS A 8 -4.27 4.29 21.47
C LYS A 8 -3.88 3.36 20.34
N LEU A 9 -4.30 3.67 19.12
CA LEU A 9 -3.92 2.92 17.93
C LEU A 9 -2.41 3.00 17.72
N SER A 10 -1.79 1.89 17.44
CA SER A 10 -0.35 1.79 17.13
C SER A 10 -0.13 0.88 15.93
N ALA A 11 0.94 1.14 15.18
CA ALA A 11 1.35 0.29 14.07
C ALA A 11 1.68 -1.13 14.56
N ASN A 12 1.36 -2.14 13.74
CA ASN A 12 1.66 -3.55 14.00
C ASN A 12 2.94 -3.97 13.25
N PRO A 13 4.08 -4.16 13.93
CA PRO A 13 5.33 -4.48 13.27
C PRO A 13 5.33 -5.84 12.57
N LYS A 14 4.61 -6.86 13.09
CA LYS A 14 4.50 -8.17 12.42
C LYS A 14 3.82 -8.06 11.07
N THR A 15 2.68 -7.37 11.03
CA THR A 15 1.93 -7.14 9.78
C THR A 15 2.74 -6.32 8.77
N ILE A 16 3.48 -5.29 9.24
CA ILE A 16 4.38 -4.49 8.39
C ILE A 16 5.49 -5.35 7.80
N ALA A 17 6.15 -6.18 8.61
CA ALA A 17 7.19 -7.07 8.14
C ALA A 17 6.65 -8.09 7.12
N GLY A 18 5.49 -8.69 7.39
CA GLY A 18 4.80 -9.59 6.45
C GLY A 18 4.49 -8.92 5.11
N TYR A 19 4.05 -7.66 5.13
CA TYR A 19 3.84 -6.87 3.92
C TYR A 19 5.13 -6.71 3.11
N PHE A 20 6.25 -6.33 3.74
CA PHE A 20 7.52 -6.17 3.04
C PHE A 20 8.06 -7.49 2.51
N HIS A 21 7.98 -8.58 3.28
CA HIS A 21 8.37 -9.90 2.81
C HIS A 21 7.59 -10.29 1.55
N LYS A 22 6.27 -10.03 1.52
CA LYS A 22 5.44 -10.36 0.37
C LYS A 22 5.69 -9.44 -0.82
N LEU A 23 5.88 -8.15 -0.58
CA LEU A 23 6.11 -7.15 -1.62
C LEU A 23 7.46 -7.38 -2.34
N MET A 24 8.52 -7.69 -1.57
CA MET A 24 9.91 -7.67 -2.03
C MET A 24 10.49 -9.07 -2.27
N GLN A 25 9.67 -10.14 -2.19
CA GLN A 25 10.17 -11.53 -2.19
C GLN A 25 11.04 -11.93 -3.39
N ASP A 26 10.86 -11.27 -4.56
CA ASP A 26 11.59 -11.59 -5.80
C ASP A 26 12.39 -10.39 -6.34
N TRP A 27 12.63 -9.40 -5.48
CA TRP A 27 13.46 -8.25 -5.84
C TRP A 27 14.94 -8.62 -5.76
N ASP A 28 15.75 -8.08 -6.65
CA ASP A 28 17.20 -8.28 -6.60
C ASP A 28 17.90 -7.32 -5.63
N GLU A 29 19.19 -7.58 -5.36
CA GLU A 29 19.98 -6.81 -4.40
C GLU A 29 20.19 -5.33 -4.77
N ARG A 30 19.99 -4.95 -6.04
CA ARG A 30 20.12 -3.57 -6.52
C ARG A 30 18.83 -2.79 -6.36
N GLU A 31 17.76 -3.46 -5.98
CA GLU A 31 16.42 -2.90 -5.85
C GLU A 31 16.12 -2.55 -4.40
N VAL A 32 15.42 -1.44 -4.24
CA VAL A 32 15.04 -0.91 -2.94
C VAL A 32 13.57 -0.56 -2.93
N VAL A 33 12.91 -0.72 -1.77
CA VAL A 33 11.61 -0.14 -1.54
C VAL A 33 11.76 1.34 -1.17
N GLU A 34 10.99 2.21 -1.81
CA GLU A 34 10.90 3.61 -1.42
C GLU A 34 9.66 3.82 -0.55
N LEU A 35 9.87 4.27 0.67
CA LEU A 35 8.83 4.61 1.63
C LEU A 35 8.61 6.12 1.64
N ARG A 36 7.34 6.54 1.67
CA ARG A 36 6.96 7.94 1.81
C ARG A 36 6.01 8.12 2.97
N PHE A 37 6.34 9.08 3.82
CA PHE A 37 5.56 9.41 5.01
C PHE A 37 4.94 10.80 4.81
N LEU A 38 3.61 10.83 4.83
CA LEU A 38 2.82 12.02 4.55
C LEU A 38 2.01 12.43 5.77
N GLY A 39 2.02 13.71 6.09
CA GLY A 39 1.19 14.32 7.13
C GLY A 39 0.51 15.57 6.59
N GLU A 40 -0.60 15.97 7.21
CA GLU A 40 -1.41 17.10 6.74
C GLU A 40 -0.64 18.43 6.71
N THR A 41 0.24 18.66 7.71
CA THR A 41 1.00 19.91 7.91
C THR A 41 2.51 19.73 7.86
N ARG A 42 3.00 18.52 7.60
CA ARG A 42 4.43 18.18 7.66
C ARG A 42 4.98 17.92 6.26
N LYS A 43 6.22 18.36 6.03
CA LYS A 43 6.93 18.03 4.79
C LYS A 43 7.04 16.51 4.64
N PRO A 44 6.82 15.96 3.44
CA PRO A 44 7.01 14.53 3.16
C PRO A 44 8.41 14.07 3.57
N LYS A 45 8.50 12.84 4.12
CA LYS A 45 9.77 12.18 4.40
C LYS A 45 9.87 10.92 3.57
N ASN A 46 11.02 10.72 2.95
CA ASN A 46 11.27 9.58 2.07
C ASN A 46 12.49 8.80 2.57
N TYR A 47 12.37 7.47 2.57
CA TYR A 47 13.44 6.55 2.95
C TYR A 47 13.50 5.40 1.97
N ARG A 48 14.64 4.73 1.87
CA ARG A 48 14.83 3.55 1.03
C ARG A 48 15.49 2.43 1.80
N PHE A 49 15.05 1.20 1.51
CA PHE A 49 15.56 0.00 2.17
C PHE A 49 15.74 -1.13 1.16
N GLU A 50 16.83 -1.85 1.31
CA GLU A 50 17.14 -3.05 0.56
C GLU A 50 16.32 -4.24 1.05
N THR A 51 16.24 -5.30 0.26
CA THR A 51 15.54 -6.55 0.64
C THR A 51 16.08 -7.16 1.93
N SER A 52 17.38 -7.02 2.19
CA SER A 52 18.04 -7.45 3.45
C SER A 52 17.69 -6.58 4.67
N GLN A 53 17.04 -5.43 4.47
CA GLN A 53 16.79 -4.43 5.51
C GLN A 53 15.32 -4.36 5.98
N ILE A 54 14.54 -5.42 5.78
CA ILE A 54 13.10 -5.44 6.12
C ILE A 54 12.86 -5.03 7.59
N LEU A 55 13.69 -5.48 8.53
CA LEU A 55 13.56 -5.07 9.93
C LEU A 55 13.76 -3.56 10.12
N LYS A 56 14.75 -2.96 9.44
CA LYS A 56 14.97 -1.52 9.50
C LYS A 56 13.82 -0.74 8.86
N ALA A 57 13.30 -1.22 7.72
CA ALA A 57 12.13 -0.63 7.07
C ALA A 57 10.90 -0.70 7.99
N THR A 58 10.66 -1.84 8.63
CA THR A 58 9.57 -2.04 9.60
C THR A 58 9.67 -1.05 10.76
N ASN A 59 10.84 -0.93 11.39
CA ASN A 59 11.06 -0.02 12.52
C ASN A 59 10.85 1.45 12.09
N CYS A 60 11.31 1.82 10.90
CA CYS A 60 11.10 3.15 10.34
C CYS A 60 9.60 3.45 10.16
N VAL A 61 8.82 2.48 9.63
CA VAL A 61 7.38 2.64 9.49
C VAL A 61 6.70 2.82 10.85
N VAL A 62 7.03 1.96 11.83
CA VAL A 62 6.47 2.06 13.19
C VAL A 62 6.76 3.43 13.80
N GLU A 63 8.01 3.88 13.74
CA GLU A 63 8.43 5.17 14.31
C GLU A 63 7.69 6.34 13.65
N MET A 64 7.73 6.44 12.33
CA MET A 64 7.12 7.55 11.61
C MET A 64 5.59 7.55 11.73
N ASN A 65 4.97 6.37 11.67
CA ASN A 65 3.52 6.24 11.80
C ASN A 65 3.04 6.58 13.21
N ASN A 66 3.76 6.17 14.27
CA ASN A 66 3.43 6.54 15.65
C ASN A 66 3.59 8.05 15.92
N ARG A 67 4.31 8.78 15.06
CA ARG A 67 4.37 10.24 15.05
C ARG A 67 3.19 10.89 14.31
N GLY A 68 2.21 10.11 13.86
CA GLY A 68 1.01 10.57 13.16
C GLY A 68 1.18 10.77 11.66
N LEU A 69 2.22 10.21 11.04
CA LEU A 69 2.40 10.25 9.59
C LEU A 69 1.77 9.02 8.93
N ASN A 70 1.05 9.21 7.84
CA ASN A 70 0.59 8.12 6.99
C ASN A 70 1.77 7.49 6.25
N ALA A 71 1.88 6.17 6.27
CA ALA A 71 2.97 5.41 5.68
C ALA A 71 2.55 4.79 4.33
N TYR A 72 3.36 5.03 3.30
CA TYR A 72 3.15 4.52 1.95
C TYR A 72 4.45 3.92 1.41
N ALA A 73 4.31 2.96 0.49
CA ALA A 73 5.40 2.42 -0.31
C ALA A 73 5.13 2.65 -1.80
N VAL A 74 6.18 2.88 -2.57
CA VAL A 74 6.16 2.65 -4.02
C VAL A 74 6.10 1.14 -4.21
N VAL A 75 5.06 0.64 -4.92
CA VAL A 75 4.78 -0.81 -5.01
C VAL A 75 5.85 -1.55 -5.80
N HIS A 76 6.40 -0.89 -6.82
CA HIS A 76 7.41 -1.50 -7.68
C HIS A 76 8.82 -1.14 -7.23
N PRO A 77 9.80 -2.00 -7.51
CA PRO A 77 11.17 -1.73 -7.12
C PRO A 77 11.73 -0.48 -7.79
N VAL A 78 12.54 0.24 -7.01
CA VAL A 78 13.34 1.38 -7.47
C VAL A 78 14.80 0.96 -7.45
N LEU A 79 15.57 1.31 -8.47
CA LEU A 79 17.01 1.07 -8.46
C LEU A 79 17.69 1.96 -7.40
N ARG A 80 18.65 1.39 -6.67
CA ARG A 80 19.36 2.06 -5.56
C ARG A 80 19.91 3.44 -5.93
N GLN A 81 20.47 3.61 -7.13
CA GLN A 81 21.06 4.85 -7.61
C GLN A 81 20.05 5.90 -8.08
N THR A 82 18.76 5.56 -8.17
CA THR A 82 17.72 6.51 -8.59
C THR A 82 17.62 7.67 -7.59
N PRO A 83 17.47 8.93 -8.04
CA PRO A 83 17.23 10.05 -7.12
C PRO A 83 15.96 9.84 -6.28
N VAL A 84 15.97 10.31 -5.06
CA VAL A 84 14.78 10.37 -4.18
C VAL A 84 13.90 11.49 -4.70
N SER A 85 12.72 11.29 -4.75
CA SER A 85 11.55 10.59 -4.92
C SER A 85 11.41 9.98 -6.33
N ALA A 86 11.28 8.70 -6.42
CA ALA A 86 11.14 8.01 -7.69
C ALA A 86 9.90 8.49 -8.48
N LYS A 87 10.08 8.67 -9.79
CA LYS A 87 9.05 9.04 -10.76
C LYS A 87 8.69 7.82 -11.62
N ASP A 88 7.66 7.94 -12.43
CA ASP A 88 7.22 6.84 -13.31
C ASP A 88 8.34 6.33 -14.23
N ALA A 89 9.14 7.23 -14.78
CA ALA A 89 10.28 6.89 -15.63
C ALA A 89 11.39 6.10 -14.90
N ASP A 90 11.43 6.14 -13.58
CA ASP A 90 12.41 5.44 -12.77
C ASP A 90 12.03 3.98 -12.49
N ILE A 91 10.75 3.63 -12.68
CA ILE A 91 10.27 2.25 -12.53
C ILE A 91 10.55 1.49 -13.82
N LYS A 92 11.31 0.38 -13.71
CA LYS A 92 11.75 -0.41 -14.86
C LYS A 92 11.06 -1.76 -14.96
N ARG A 93 10.50 -2.25 -13.85
CA ARG A 93 9.76 -3.51 -13.85
C ARG A 93 8.66 -3.51 -12.78
N ALA A 94 7.61 -4.24 -13.04
CA ALA A 94 6.45 -4.38 -12.18
C ALA A 94 6.19 -5.84 -11.86
N PHE A 95 6.02 -6.16 -10.58
CA PHE A 95 5.67 -7.50 -10.11
C PHE A 95 4.16 -7.67 -9.91
N PHE A 96 3.43 -6.57 -9.84
CA PHE A 96 2.00 -6.56 -9.54
C PHE A 96 1.22 -5.64 -10.49
N ALA A 97 -0.02 -6.04 -10.80
CA ALA A 97 -1.09 -5.11 -11.04
C ALA A 97 -1.86 -4.92 -9.73
N TYR A 98 -2.53 -3.78 -9.56
CA TYR A 98 -3.29 -3.51 -8.32
C TYR A 98 -4.46 -2.57 -8.56
N VAL A 99 -5.41 -2.59 -7.65
CA VAL A 99 -6.56 -1.68 -7.65
C VAL A 99 -6.71 -1.03 -6.27
N ASP A 100 -7.13 0.22 -6.25
CA ASP A 100 -7.55 0.93 -5.03
C ASP A 100 -9.08 0.98 -5.00
N ALA A 101 -9.67 0.08 -4.21
CA ALA A 101 -11.09 -0.04 -4.03
C ALA A 101 -11.55 0.88 -2.86
N ASP A 102 -11.48 2.21 -3.08
CA ASP A 102 -11.82 3.26 -2.08
C ASP A 102 -13.28 3.73 -2.19
N GLU A 103 -14.12 3.04 -2.98
CA GLU A 103 -15.56 3.30 -3.09
C GLU A 103 -16.40 2.16 -2.50
N LYS A 104 -17.63 2.49 -2.06
CA LYS A 104 -18.55 1.51 -1.51
C LYS A 104 -18.83 0.37 -2.50
N GLY A 105 -18.60 -0.87 -2.07
CA GLY A 105 -18.79 -2.08 -2.88
C GLY A 105 -17.72 -2.35 -3.94
N ALA A 106 -16.71 -1.50 -4.08
CA ALA A 106 -15.65 -1.72 -5.08
C ALA A 106 -14.83 -2.99 -4.80
N ALA A 107 -14.48 -3.24 -3.53
CA ALA A 107 -13.77 -4.44 -3.13
C ALA A 107 -14.54 -5.72 -3.44
N ASP A 108 -15.87 -5.70 -3.24
CA ASP A 108 -16.74 -6.84 -3.52
C ASP A 108 -16.83 -7.11 -5.02
N ARG A 109 -16.99 -6.08 -5.85
CA ARG A 109 -16.96 -6.20 -7.33
C ARG A 109 -15.68 -6.88 -7.84
N VAL A 110 -14.52 -6.53 -7.25
CA VAL A 110 -13.25 -7.17 -7.62
C VAL A 110 -13.24 -8.64 -7.27
N ARG A 111 -13.64 -9.00 -6.04
CA ARG A 111 -13.65 -10.40 -5.55
C ARG A 111 -14.67 -11.26 -6.30
N GLU A 112 -15.88 -10.75 -6.53
CA GLU A 112 -16.97 -11.45 -7.21
C GLU A 112 -16.67 -11.71 -8.68
N SER A 113 -15.81 -10.91 -9.30
CA SER A 113 -15.42 -11.07 -10.70
C SER A 113 -14.72 -12.42 -10.98
N LYS A 114 -14.02 -12.98 -9.96
CA LYS A 114 -13.21 -14.22 -10.07
C LYS A 114 -12.21 -14.24 -11.23
N LEU A 115 -11.92 -13.07 -11.82
CA LEU A 115 -11.01 -12.97 -12.96
C LEU A 115 -9.55 -13.20 -12.56
N PHE A 116 -9.21 -12.82 -11.34
CA PHE A 116 -7.87 -12.97 -10.79
C PHE A 116 -7.94 -13.35 -9.33
N ILE A 117 -7.01 -14.18 -8.88
CA ILE A 117 -6.84 -14.49 -7.47
C ILE A 117 -5.93 -13.42 -6.85
N PRO A 118 -6.40 -12.66 -5.86
CA PRO A 118 -5.54 -11.69 -5.18
C PRO A 118 -4.39 -12.40 -4.47
N GLU A 119 -3.18 -11.98 -4.76
CA GLU A 119 -1.99 -12.47 -4.06
C GLU A 119 -1.87 -11.86 -2.68
N MET A 120 -2.23 -10.58 -2.58
CA MET A 120 -2.17 -9.81 -1.35
C MET A 120 -3.30 -8.76 -1.35
N GLU A 121 -3.90 -8.53 -0.18
CA GLU A 121 -4.82 -7.42 0.03
C GLU A 121 -4.41 -6.61 1.26
N VAL A 122 -4.52 -5.29 1.16
CA VAL A 122 -4.37 -4.38 2.29
C VAL A 122 -5.71 -3.73 2.58
N ILE A 123 -6.36 -4.10 3.69
CA ILE A 123 -7.57 -3.41 4.15
C ILE A 123 -7.13 -2.07 4.73
N THR A 124 -7.45 -0.97 4.04
CA THR A 124 -7.04 0.38 4.41
C THR A 124 -8.03 1.05 5.37
N GLY A 125 -9.19 0.46 5.55
CA GLY A 125 -10.21 0.88 6.52
C GLY A 125 -11.55 0.21 6.30
N THR A 126 -12.39 0.24 7.35
CA THR A 126 -13.73 -0.37 7.36
C THR A 126 -14.85 0.64 7.55
N LYS A 127 -14.52 1.86 7.95
CA LYS A 127 -15.48 2.95 8.15
C LYS A 127 -15.25 4.08 7.15
N PRO A 128 -16.30 4.63 6.54
CA PRO A 128 -17.72 4.25 6.64
C PRO A 128 -18.08 2.96 5.89
N PHE A 129 -17.18 2.44 5.04
CA PHE A 129 -17.30 1.19 4.27
C PHE A 129 -15.93 0.55 4.08
N LEU A 130 -15.91 -0.70 3.66
CA LEU A 130 -14.69 -1.46 3.39
C LEU A 130 -13.91 -0.84 2.22
N ARG A 131 -12.61 -0.64 2.41
CA ARG A 131 -11.66 -0.10 1.43
C ARG A 131 -10.41 -0.96 1.41
N ASN A 132 -9.99 -1.33 0.21
CA ASN A 132 -8.87 -2.25 0.02
C ASN A 132 -7.96 -1.79 -1.10
N HIS A 133 -6.66 -2.02 -0.92
CA HIS A 133 -5.74 -2.19 -2.03
C HIS A 133 -5.65 -3.68 -2.32
N ILE A 134 -5.90 -4.11 -3.54
CA ILE A 134 -5.89 -5.51 -3.96
C ILE A 134 -4.80 -5.69 -5.01
N TYR A 135 -3.90 -6.65 -4.81
CA TYR A 135 -2.71 -6.86 -5.62
C TYR A 135 -2.78 -8.20 -6.32
N PHE A 136 -2.53 -8.17 -7.63
CA PHE A 136 -2.47 -9.33 -8.51
C PHE A 136 -1.04 -9.50 -8.97
N ARG A 137 -0.42 -10.62 -8.61
CA ARG A 137 0.95 -10.90 -8.98
C ARG A 137 1.04 -11.38 -10.41
N PHE A 138 2.08 -10.96 -11.12
CA PHE A 138 2.46 -11.52 -12.40
C PHE A 138 3.34 -12.77 -12.18
N ASP A 139 3.21 -13.78 -13.04
CA ASP A 139 4.09 -14.97 -13.02
C ASP A 139 5.54 -14.56 -13.32
N GLU A 140 5.73 -13.62 -14.26
CA GLU A 140 7.00 -12.98 -14.58
C GLU A 140 6.87 -11.46 -14.48
N PRO A 141 7.91 -10.74 -14.01
CA PRO A 141 7.84 -9.28 -13.89
C PRO A 141 7.69 -8.62 -15.27
N MET A 142 6.74 -7.68 -15.34
CA MET A 142 6.51 -6.90 -16.56
C MET A 142 7.52 -5.76 -16.67
N ASN A 143 8.29 -5.73 -17.77
CA ASN A 143 9.29 -4.70 -18.04
C ASN A 143 8.77 -3.57 -18.94
N ASP A 144 7.66 -3.79 -19.64
CA ASP A 144 7.00 -2.77 -20.46
C ASP A 144 6.01 -1.95 -19.59
N MET A 145 6.45 -0.78 -19.15
CA MET A 145 5.65 0.08 -18.28
C MET A 145 4.49 0.77 -19.01
N LEU A 146 4.54 0.89 -20.33
CA LEU A 146 3.39 1.39 -21.12
C LEU A 146 2.29 0.34 -21.16
N ARG A 147 2.65 -0.93 -21.41
CA ARG A 147 1.73 -2.06 -21.35
C ARG A 147 1.16 -2.24 -19.95
N TRP A 148 1.99 -2.10 -18.90
CA TRP A 148 1.54 -2.14 -17.52
C TRP A 148 0.50 -1.05 -17.24
N SER A 149 0.78 0.21 -17.62
CA SER A 149 -0.18 1.33 -17.45
C SER A 149 -1.48 1.11 -18.24
N GLY A 150 -1.39 0.50 -19.42
CA GLY A 150 -2.56 0.09 -20.20
C GLY A 150 -3.42 -0.93 -19.47
N LEU A 151 -2.79 -1.98 -18.90
CA LEU A 151 -3.46 -2.98 -18.07
C LEU A 151 -4.14 -2.34 -16.84
N GLN A 152 -3.44 -1.44 -16.14
CA GLN A 152 -4.01 -0.71 -15.00
C GLN A 152 -5.28 0.05 -15.37
N LYS A 153 -5.28 0.77 -16.51
CA LYS A 153 -6.46 1.47 -17.01
C LYS A 153 -7.62 0.51 -17.33
N CYS A 154 -7.32 -0.67 -17.86
CA CYS A 154 -8.32 -1.72 -18.09
C CYS A 154 -8.92 -2.21 -16.77
N LEU A 155 -8.11 -2.47 -15.74
CA LEU A 155 -8.58 -2.89 -14.41
C LEU A 155 -9.46 -1.81 -13.76
N ILE A 156 -9.02 -0.55 -13.81
CA ILE A 156 -9.80 0.60 -13.31
C ILE A 156 -11.17 0.66 -13.97
N LYS A 157 -11.21 0.58 -15.31
CA LYS A 157 -12.47 0.61 -16.07
C LYS A 157 -13.34 -0.60 -15.74
N LYS A 158 -12.74 -1.79 -15.64
CA LYS A 158 -13.46 -3.05 -15.38
C LYS A 158 -14.12 -3.04 -14.00
N PHE A 159 -13.44 -2.56 -12.99
CA PHE A 159 -13.89 -2.64 -11.59
C PHE A 159 -14.49 -1.35 -11.05
N GLY A 160 -14.41 -0.23 -11.80
CA GLY A 160 -14.87 1.08 -11.33
C GLY A 160 -14.12 1.51 -10.07
N THR A 161 -12.78 1.43 -10.09
CA THR A 161 -11.91 1.80 -8.98
C THR A 161 -11.23 3.16 -9.22
N ASP A 162 -10.38 3.64 -8.28
CA ASP A 162 -9.77 4.97 -8.40
C ASP A 162 -9.02 5.15 -9.72
N ALA A 163 -9.50 6.10 -10.54
CA ALA A 163 -8.95 6.41 -11.86
C ALA A 163 -7.49 6.92 -11.83
N ALA A 164 -7.01 7.39 -10.69
CA ALA A 164 -5.65 7.89 -10.55
C ALA A 164 -4.58 6.77 -10.42
N ILE A 165 -4.98 5.50 -10.25
CA ILE A 165 -4.09 4.36 -9.97
C ILE A 165 -3.55 3.72 -11.25
N HIS A 166 -2.89 4.46 -12.14
CA HIS A 166 -2.34 3.92 -13.39
C HIS A 166 -0.88 4.30 -13.65
N ASN A 167 -0.23 4.94 -12.72
CA ASN A 167 1.17 5.33 -12.82
C ASN A 167 2.08 4.38 -12.04
N PRO A 168 3.25 3.96 -12.61
CA PRO A 168 4.11 2.94 -12.01
C PRO A 168 4.70 3.34 -10.66
N SER A 169 4.97 4.63 -10.41
CA SER A 169 5.52 5.11 -9.13
C SER A 169 4.45 5.35 -8.05
N ARG A 170 3.28 4.75 -8.22
CA ARG A 170 2.15 4.98 -7.31
C ARG A 170 2.46 4.58 -5.88
N LEU A 171 2.02 5.43 -4.97
CA LEU A 171 2.10 5.18 -3.53
C LEU A 171 0.88 4.42 -3.05
N MET A 172 1.13 3.27 -2.45
CA MET A 172 0.09 2.47 -1.82
C MET A 172 0.36 2.35 -0.32
N ARG A 173 -0.71 2.31 0.47
CA ARG A 173 -0.61 2.28 1.94
C ARG A 173 0.01 0.98 2.42
N ILE A 174 0.92 1.09 3.39
CA ILE A 174 1.59 -0.06 4.00
C ILE A 174 0.64 -0.74 5.00
N ALA A 175 0.46 -2.06 4.87
CA ALA A 175 -0.28 -2.86 5.84
C ALA A 175 0.35 -2.81 7.24
N GLY A 176 -0.46 -2.90 8.28
CA GLY A 176 -0.02 -2.81 9.68
C GLY A 176 0.20 -1.38 10.17
N SER A 177 0.18 -0.37 9.29
CA SER A 177 0.25 1.05 9.70
C SER A 177 -1.12 1.58 10.11
N VAL A 178 -1.16 2.59 10.97
CA VAL A 178 -2.39 3.33 11.25
C VAL A 178 -2.69 4.27 10.07
N ALA A 179 -3.88 4.13 9.50
CA ALA A 179 -4.41 5.05 8.50
C ALA A 179 -5.05 6.26 9.21
N TYR A 180 -4.37 7.40 9.15
CA TYR A 180 -4.89 8.66 9.70
C TYR A 180 -5.71 9.38 8.62
N PRO A 181 -7.04 9.54 8.79
CA PRO A 181 -7.86 10.28 7.84
C PRO A 181 -7.59 11.80 7.96
N SER A 182 -7.65 12.51 6.83
CA SER A 182 -7.62 13.97 6.81
C SER A 182 -8.88 14.56 7.47
N ALA A 183 -8.84 15.84 7.83
CA ALA A 183 -9.99 16.54 8.40
C ALA A 183 -11.25 16.43 7.52
N SER A 184 -11.10 16.47 6.20
CA SER A 184 -12.20 16.28 5.25
C SER A 184 -12.76 14.86 5.25
N LYS A 185 -11.90 13.83 5.43
CA LYS A 185 -12.33 12.42 5.55
C LYS A 185 -13.05 12.17 6.88
N LEU A 186 -12.59 12.77 7.98
CA LEU A 186 -13.27 12.68 9.29
C LEU A 186 -14.72 13.18 9.23
N LYS A 187 -14.96 14.30 8.51
CA LYS A 187 -16.34 14.83 8.28
C LYS A 187 -17.22 13.84 7.50
N ARG A 188 -16.63 12.93 6.73
CA ARG A 188 -17.33 11.88 5.99
C ARG A 188 -17.35 10.54 6.75
N HIS A 189 -17.20 10.57 8.07
CA HIS A 189 -17.26 9.41 8.98
C HIS A 189 -16.12 8.39 8.83
N TYR A 190 -15.02 8.75 8.15
CA TYR A 190 -13.81 7.94 8.18
C TYR A 190 -13.23 7.94 9.60
N ARG A 191 -12.56 6.87 9.98
CA ARG A 191 -11.89 6.72 11.27
C ARG A 191 -10.43 6.35 11.10
N ALA A 192 -9.62 6.67 12.10
CA ALA A 192 -8.29 6.10 12.18
C ALA A 192 -8.39 4.60 12.46
N GLU A 193 -7.72 3.77 11.68
CA GLU A 193 -7.75 2.32 11.80
C GLU A 193 -6.35 1.75 11.53
N VAL A 194 -5.97 0.67 12.21
CA VAL A 194 -4.79 -0.11 11.84
C VAL A 194 -5.14 -0.89 10.57
N THR A 195 -4.37 -0.70 9.52
CA THR A 195 -4.56 -1.42 8.26
C THR A 195 -4.19 -2.90 8.42
N LYS A 196 -4.91 -3.78 7.72
CA LYS A 196 -4.74 -5.23 7.85
C LYS A 196 -4.16 -5.79 6.56
N LEU A 197 -3.47 -6.92 6.67
CA LEU A 197 -2.91 -7.66 5.54
C LEU A 197 -3.60 -9.02 5.40
N LEU A 198 -4.00 -9.37 4.17
CA LEU A 198 -4.39 -10.72 3.79
C LEU A 198 -3.44 -11.22 2.73
N ILE A 199 -3.00 -12.48 2.85
CA ILE A 199 -2.20 -13.19 1.85
C ILE A 199 -2.92 -14.50 1.56
N GLY A 200 -3.23 -14.77 0.29
CA GLY A 200 -4.02 -15.94 -0.09
C GLY A 200 -5.38 -16.03 0.65
N GLY A 201 -5.99 -14.88 0.96
CA GLY A 201 -7.26 -14.79 1.69
C GLY A 201 -7.16 -14.91 3.22
N ASN A 202 -5.98 -15.16 3.80
CA ASN A 202 -5.78 -15.30 5.25
C ASN A 202 -5.20 -14.01 5.86
N TYR A 203 -5.67 -13.64 7.05
CA TYR A 203 -5.09 -12.50 7.80
C TYR A 203 -3.69 -12.83 8.28
N VAL A 204 -2.80 -11.86 8.16
CA VAL A 204 -1.46 -11.86 8.76
C VAL A 204 -1.54 -11.06 10.07
N GLU A 205 -1.41 -11.74 11.20
CA GLU A 205 -1.46 -11.18 12.56
C GLU A 205 -0.07 -10.89 13.13
#